data_2c161c2980cab3e61e97ef7cfba236e2
#
_entry.id   2c161c2980cab3e61e97ef7cfba236e2
#
_cell.length_a   1.000
_cell.length_b   1.000
_cell.length_c   1.000
_cell.angle_alpha   90.00
_cell.angle_beta   90.00
_cell.angle_gamma   90.00
#
_symmetry.space_group_name_H-M   'P 1'
#
loop_
_entity.id
_entity.type
_entity.pdbx_description
1 polymer ?
#
loop_
_entity_poly.entity_id
_entity_poly.type
_entity_poly.pdbx_seq_one_letter_code
_entity_poly.pdbx_strand_id
1 'polypeptide(L)'
;MKILIVSSVQTHPTTSGSGSFIRKYTTLLKEMGHEVYFLHVIYYAFTKKNKRLTDEGIIGTKNYWRDHYFQYRTSLSSRIIEEIKKAYRKNFSDYYARCDDHYPYGLAKFVSQLHNTYQFDACVINYYWFTKLFNHIDIERKALVAHDSFTYNNVRNSVKSLLNLKPNEEAKALQRCPYIFAMQEEERIFFTRLSPL
;
A
#
# COMPACT_ATOMS: atom_id res chain seq x y z
N MET A 1 2.84 12.84 -17.81
CA MET A 1 2.33 13.00 -16.44
C MET A 1 3.40 12.60 -15.45
N LYS A 2 3.44 13.24 -14.28
CA LYS A 2 4.25 12.81 -13.13
C LYS A 2 3.41 11.92 -12.21
N ILE A 3 3.82 10.67 -12.05
CA ILE A 3 3.03 9.65 -11.34
C ILE A 3 3.79 9.21 -10.10
N LEU A 4 3.17 9.33 -8.92
CA LEU A 4 3.71 8.82 -7.66
C LEU A 4 3.16 7.40 -7.40
N ILE A 5 4.04 6.43 -7.31
CA ILE A 5 3.72 5.05 -6.92
C ILE A 5 4.03 4.88 -5.44
N VAL A 6 3.05 4.51 -4.63
CA VAL A 6 3.20 4.28 -3.19
C VAL A 6 3.10 2.79 -2.91
N SER A 7 4.12 2.20 -2.30
CA SER A 7 4.14 0.77 -1.97
C SER A 7 5.02 0.46 -0.77
N SER A 8 4.68 -0.59 -0.03
CA SER A 8 5.56 -1.20 0.97
C SER A 8 6.36 -2.40 0.42
N VAL A 9 6.19 -2.70 -0.86
CA VAL A 9 6.86 -3.83 -1.51
C VAL A 9 8.15 -3.37 -2.16
N GLN A 10 9.25 -4.06 -1.88
CA GLN A 10 10.51 -3.87 -2.60
C GLN A 10 10.35 -4.35 -4.05
N THR A 11 10.90 -3.58 -5.01
CA THR A 11 10.87 -3.93 -6.43
C THR A 11 12.11 -4.65 -6.91
N HIS A 12 13.15 -4.72 -6.07
CA HIS A 12 14.42 -5.40 -6.34
C HIS A 12 14.98 -6.04 -5.06
N PRO A 13 15.55 -7.24 -5.17
CA PRO A 13 15.43 -8.14 -6.33
C PRO A 13 13.97 -8.53 -6.59
N THR A 14 13.63 -8.91 -7.80
CA THR A 14 12.27 -9.28 -8.22
C THR A 14 11.91 -10.71 -7.79
N THR A 15 12.03 -10.99 -6.49
CA THR A 15 11.77 -12.32 -5.92
C THR A 15 10.31 -12.54 -5.55
N SER A 16 9.48 -11.49 -5.57
CA SER A 16 8.05 -11.56 -5.27
C SER A 16 7.19 -11.23 -6.50
N GLY A 17 6.03 -11.87 -6.62
CA GLY A 17 5.07 -11.58 -7.68
C GLY A 17 4.65 -10.11 -7.70
N SER A 18 4.36 -9.54 -6.53
CA SER A 18 3.97 -8.13 -6.39
C SER A 18 5.08 -7.16 -6.80
N GLY A 19 6.34 -7.42 -6.40
CA GLY A 19 7.48 -6.59 -6.79
C GLY A 19 7.72 -6.64 -8.31
N SER A 20 7.63 -7.84 -8.90
CA SER A 20 7.73 -8.04 -10.34
C SER A 20 6.61 -7.32 -11.11
N PHE A 21 5.38 -7.39 -10.60
CA PHE A 21 4.24 -6.71 -11.22
C PHE A 21 4.39 -5.18 -11.16
N ILE A 22 4.75 -4.62 -9.99
CA ILE A 22 5.00 -3.17 -9.84
C ILE A 22 6.06 -2.73 -10.84
N ARG A 23 7.14 -3.47 -10.97
CA ARG A 23 8.20 -3.16 -11.93
C ARG A 23 7.69 -3.16 -13.38
N LYS A 24 6.92 -4.19 -13.76
CA LYS A 24 6.41 -4.32 -15.13
C LYS A 24 5.50 -3.15 -15.52
N TYR A 25 4.46 -2.85 -14.73
CA TYR A 25 3.54 -1.77 -15.11
C TYR A 25 4.19 -0.39 -15.02
N THR A 26 5.12 -0.18 -14.08
CA THR A 26 5.84 1.10 -14.00
C THR A 26 6.84 1.28 -15.14
N THR A 27 7.44 0.20 -15.66
CA THR A 27 8.23 0.25 -16.90
C THR A 27 7.35 0.66 -18.07
N LEU A 28 6.16 0.03 -18.22
CA LEU A 28 5.21 0.40 -19.27
C LEU A 28 4.80 1.87 -19.18
N LEU A 29 4.50 2.39 -17.99
CA LEU A 29 4.20 3.82 -17.81
C LEU A 29 5.35 4.73 -18.27
N LYS A 30 6.60 4.36 -18.00
CA LYS A 30 7.77 5.09 -18.48
C LYS A 30 7.91 5.03 -20.00
N GLU A 31 7.68 3.87 -20.61
CA GLU A 31 7.67 3.69 -22.07
C GLU A 31 6.57 4.53 -22.75
N MET A 32 5.44 4.76 -22.06
CA MET A 32 4.38 5.65 -22.49
C MET A 32 4.72 7.15 -22.32
N GLY A 33 5.93 7.48 -21.87
CA GLY A 33 6.40 8.85 -21.69
C GLY A 33 5.99 9.51 -20.36
N HIS A 34 5.60 8.72 -19.35
CA HIS A 34 5.32 9.25 -18.01
C HIS A 34 6.56 9.30 -17.15
N GLU A 35 6.67 10.33 -16.33
CA GLU A 35 7.69 10.45 -15.30
C GLU A 35 7.20 9.75 -14.02
N VAL A 36 7.82 8.61 -13.65
CA VAL A 36 7.33 7.74 -12.59
C VAL A 36 8.24 7.79 -11.39
N TYR A 37 7.70 8.16 -10.24
CA TYR A 37 8.37 8.21 -8.95
C TYR A 37 7.89 7.08 -8.05
N PHE A 38 8.76 6.58 -7.17
CA PHE A 38 8.46 5.49 -6.27
C PHE A 38 8.67 5.90 -4.81
N LEU A 39 7.59 5.92 -4.04
CA LEU A 39 7.63 6.08 -2.60
C LEU A 39 7.59 4.70 -1.92
N HIS A 40 8.73 4.30 -1.38
CA HIS A 40 8.87 3.08 -0.60
C HIS A 40 8.50 3.34 0.85
N VAL A 41 7.35 2.84 1.28
CA VAL A 41 6.89 2.92 2.67
C VAL A 41 7.47 1.74 3.43
N ILE A 42 8.53 1.99 4.20
CA ILE A 42 9.19 0.96 5.01
C ILE A 42 8.49 0.84 6.35
N TYR A 43 7.70 -0.21 6.45
CA TYR A 43 6.94 -0.53 7.64
C TYR A 43 7.71 -1.50 8.54
N TYR A 44 7.87 -1.15 9.81
CA TYR A 44 8.70 -1.95 10.74
C TYR A 44 8.27 -3.41 10.87
N ALA A 45 6.95 -3.68 10.89
CA ALA A 45 6.45 -5.04 11.00
C ALA A 45 6.91 -5.94 9.82
N PHE A 46 7.14 -5.36 8.65
CA PHE A 46 7.61 -6.10 7.48
C PHE A 46 9.12 -6.36 7.49
N THR A 47 9.90 -5.53 8.20
CA THR A 47 11.36 -5.70 8.27
C THR A 47 11.78 -6.72 9.33
N LYS A 48 11.28 -6.59 10.57
CA LYS A 48 11.75 -7.43 11.68
C LYS A 48 10.93 -8.71 11.90
N LYS A 49 9.59 -8.64 11.86
CA LYS A 49 8.75 -9.81 12.14
C LYS A 49 8.56 -10.75 10.96
N ASN A 50 8.39 -10.22 9.77
CA ASN A 50 7.97 -11.02 8.61
C ASN A 50 9.06 -11.19 7.56
N LYS A 51 10.23 -10.57 7.72
CA LYS A 51 11.36 -10.61 6.76
C LYS A 51 10.95 -10.34 5.30
N ARG A 52 9.81 -9.66 5.09
CA ARG A 52 9.31 -9.33 3.75
C ARG A 52 10.11 -8.20 3.09
N LEU A 53 10.76 -7.37 3.92
CA LEU A 53 11.70 -6.35 3.48
C LEU A 53 13.08 -6.71 4.03
N THR A 54 14.05 -6.85 3.14
CA THR A 54 15.46 -7.05 3.48
C THR A 54 16.24 -5.76 3.22
N ASP A 55 17.36 -5.57 3.92
CA ASP A 55 18.21 -4.41 3.68
C ASP A 55 18.74 -4.43 2.24
N GLU A 56 19.10 -5.59 1.70
CA GLU A 56 19.50 -5.79 0.31
C GLU A 56 18.38 -5.36 -0.65
N GLY A 57 17.13 -5.76 -0.40
CA GLY A 57 15.98 -5.39 -1.22
C GLY A 57 15.66 -3.90 -1.16
N ILE A 58 15.84 -3.26 0.00
CA ILE A 58 15.68 -1.80 0.13
C ILE A 58 16.75 -1.08 -0.69
N ILE A 59 18.03 -1.50 -0.57
CA ILE A 59 19.15 -0.94 -1.32
C ILE A 59 18.96 -1.18 -2.83
N GLY A 60 18.62 -2.40 -3.23
CA GLY A 60 18.37 -2.75 -4.63
C GLY A 60 17.23 -1.93 -5.24
N THR A 61 16.13 -1.75 -4.48
CA THR A 61 15.01 -0.89 -4.90
C THR A 61 15.46 0.56 -5.06
N LYS A 62 16.19 1.12 -4.08
CA LYS A 62 16.73 2.47 -4.15
C LYS A 62 17.64 2.65 -5.38
N ASN A 63 18.54 1.72 -5.63
CA ASN A 63 19.50 1.78 -6.75
C ASN A 63 18.80 1.73 -8.11
N TYR A 64 17.71 0.97 -8.22
CA TYR A 64 16.91 0.92 -9.46
C TYR A 64 16.17 2.22 -9.74
N TRP A 65 15.54 2.82 -8.71
CA TRP A 65 14.72 4.02 -8.87
C TRP A 65 15.54 5.31 -8.87
N ARG A 66 16.78 5.30 -8.34
CA ARG A 66 17.72 6.43 -8.30
C ARG A 66 17.06 7.75 -7.82
N ASP A 67 17.09 8.79 -8.63
CA ASP A 67 16.58 10.12 -8.30
C ASP A 67 15.03 10.18 -8.20
N HIS A 68 14.35 9.15 -8.70
CA HIS A 68 12.90 8.99 -8.59
C HIS A 68 12.48 8.14 -7.39
N TYR A 69 13.37 7.92 -6.42
CA TYR A 69 13.12 7.14 -5.22
C TYR A 69 12.92 8.02 -4.00
N PHE A 70 11.78 7.83 -3.33
CA PHE A 70 11.53 8.39 -2.00
C PHE A 70 11.38 7.26 -0.99
N GLN A 71 11.78 7.52 0.24
CA GLN A 71 11.66 6.56 1.33
C GLN A 71 10.95 7.19 2.51
N TYR A 72 9.90 6.53 2.98
CA TYR A 72 9.25 6.85 4.24
C TYR A 72 9.43 5.70 5.23
N ARG A 73 9.99 5.99 6.40
CA ARG A 73 10.11 5.01 7.49
C ARG A 73 9.16 5.38 8.62
N THR A 74 8.40 4.38 9.12
CA THR A 74 7.54 4.59 10.29
C THR A 74 8.38 4.97 11.51
N SER A 75 7.94 5.99 12.25
CA SER A 75 8.62 6.45 13.45
C SER A 75 8.48 5.45 14.61
N LEU A 76 9.35 5.56 15.60
CA LEU A 76 9.26 4.77 16.84
C LEU A 76 7.94 5.02 17.59
N SER A 77 7.48 6.27 17.62
CA SER A 77 6.19 6.64 18.24
C SER A 77 5.01 5.98 17.56
N SER A 78 4.97 5.94 16.22
CA SER A 78 3.95 5.21 15.47
C SER A 78 3.91 3.73 15.86
N ARG A 79 5.09 3.13 16.08
CA ARG A 79 5.23 1.72 16.48
C ARG A 79 4.65 1.46 17.87
N ILE A 80 4.95 2.32 18.83
CA ILE A 80 4.42 2.20 20.20
C ILE A 80 2.89 2.30 20.18
N ILE A 81 2.33 3.27 19.47
CA ILE A 81 0.88 3.44 19.32
C ILE A 81 0.24 2.20 18.70
N GLU A 82 0.86 1.59 17.69
CA GLU A 82 0.35 0.37 17.07
C GLU A 82 0.38 -0.84 18.00
N GLU A 83 1.46 -1.03 18.75
CA GLU A 83 1.54 -2.13 19.72
C GLU A 83 0.51 -1.95 20.86
N ILE A 84 0.29 -0.72 21.33
CA ILE A 84 -0.78 -0.41 22.31
C ILE A 84 -2.17 -0.75 21.70
N LYS A 85 -2.46 -0.33 20.48
CA LYS A 85 -3.72 -0.64 19.80
C LYS A 85 -3.93 -2.14 19.60
N LYS A 86 -2.87 -2.89 19.27
CA LYS A 86 -2.92 -4.35 19.14
C LYS A 86 -3.18 -5.03 20.48
N ALA A 87 -2.49 -4.61 21.53
CA ALA A 87 -2.69 -5.14 22.88
C ALA A 87 -4.12 -4.89 23.38
N TYR A 88 -4.64 -3.68 23.17
CA TYR A 88 -6.01 -3.34 23.51
C TYR A 88 -7.02 -4.23 22.78
N ARG A 89 -6.89 -4.38 21.45
CA ARG A 89 -7.79 -5.23 20.67
C ARG A 89 -7.71 -6.70 21.03
N LYS A 90 -6.53 -7.21 21.30
CA LYS A 90 -6.35 -8.61 21.72
C LYS A 90 -7.12 -8.93 23.01
N ASN A 91 -7.24 -7.96 23.91
CA ASN A 91 -7.83 -8.16 25.22
C ASN A 91 -9.30 -7.75 25.31
N PHE A 92 -9.79 -6.85 24.45
CA PHE A 92 -11.10 -6.19 24.59
C PHE A 92 -12.00 -6.25 23.35
N SER A 93 -11.58 -6.85 22.25
CA SER A 93 -12.42 -6.95 21.05
C SER A 93 -12.11 -8.21 20.22
N ASP A 94 -13.02 -8.54 19.30
CA ASP A 94 -12.76 -9.54 18.27
C ASP A 94 -11.49 -9.18 17.49
N TYR A 95 -10.63 -10.16 17.34
CA TYR A 95 -9.29 -9.98 16.75
C TYR A 95 -9.36 -9.90 15.22
N TYR A 96 -9.84 -8.77 14.69
CA TYR A 96 -9.81 -8.48 13.26
C TYR A 96 -8.96 -7.25 12.98
N ALA A 97 -8.14 -7.32 11.90
CA ALA A 97 -7.41 -6.17 11.42
C ALA A 97 -8.39 -5.12 10.85
N ARG A 98 -8.07 -3.84 11.02
CA ARG A 98 -8.75 -2.74 10.34
C ARG A 98 -7.89 -2.30 9.16
N CYS A 99 -8.50 -1.82 8.08
CA CYS A 99 -7.76 -1.38 6.90
C CYS A 99 -6.74 -0.27 7.22
N ASP A 100 -7.02 0.55 8.24
CA ASP A 100 -6.14 1.67 8.64
C ASP A 100 -5.06 1.31 9.67
N ASP A 101 -4.99 0.06 10.12
CA ASP A 101 -4.02 -0.36 11.15
C ASP A 101 -2.58 -0.25 10.70
N HIS A 102 -2.36 -0.37 9.42
CA HIS A 102 -1.04 -0.28 8.80
C HIS A 102 -0.76 1.10 8.18
N TYR A 103 -1.67 2.07 8.36
CA TYR A 103 -1.46 3.42 7.83
C TYR A 103 -0.49 4.21 8.73
N PRO A 104 0.71 4.60 8.22
CA PRO A 104 1.71 5.25 9.03
C PRO A 104 1.30 6.68 9.38
N TYR A 105 1.46 7.04 10.66
CA TYR A 105 1.31 8.43 11.09
C TYR A 105 2.33 9.33 10.38
N GLY A 106 1.86 10.45 9.82
CA GLY A 106 2.71 11.41 9.11
C GLY A 106 2.94 11.13 7.62
N LEU A 107 2.50 9.98 7.09
CA LEU A 107 2.65 9.67 5.67
C LEU A 107 1.98 10.72 4.77
N ALA A 108 0.78 11.18 5.12
CA ALA A 108 0.08 12.22 4.36
C ALA A 108 0.88 13.51 4.29
N LYS A 109 1.40 14.00 5.43
CA LYS A 109 2.24 15.20 5.48
C LYS A 109 3.47 15.05 4.58
N PHE A 110 4.13 13.89 4.63
CA PHE A 110 5.31 13.61 3.81
C PHE A 110 4.96 13.63 2.32
N VAL A 111 3.86 12.97 1.91
CA VAL A 111 3.42 12.96 0.51
C VAL A 111 3.00 14.35 0.04
N SER A 112 2.32 15.15 0.88
CA SER A 112 1.97 16.53 0.55
C SER A 112 3.22 17.40 0.34
N GLN A 113 4.27 17.22 1.15
CA GLN A 113 5.54 17.92 0.95
C GLN A 113 6.20 17.53 -0.38
N LEU A 114 6.20 16.24 -0.72
CA LEU A 114 6.69 15.79 -2.02
C LEU A 114 5.85 16.35 -3.17
N HIS A 115 4.51 16.35 -3.03
CA HIS A 115 3.62 16.89 -4.06
C HIS A 115 3.86 18.40 -4.28
N ASN A 116 4.04 19.18 -3.21
CA ASN A 116 4.36 20.60 -3.33
C ASN A 116 5.65 20.86 -4.13
N THR A 117 6.63 19.95 -4.05
CA THR A 117 7.91 20.07 -4.76
C THR A 117 7.82 19.54 -6.20
N TYR A 118 7.22 18.37 -6.38
CA TYR A 118 7.28 17.64 -7.65
C TYR A 118 6.02 17.80 -8.51
N GLN A 119 4.90 18.27 -7.94
CA GLN A 119 3.62 18.48 -8.64
C GLN A 119 3.14 17.21 -9.36
N PHE A 120 2.80 16.17 -8.60
CA PHE A 120 2.33 14.90 -9.17
C PHE A 120 0.92 15.05 -9.77
N ASP A 121 0.71 14.55 -10.98
CA ASP A 121 -0.58 14.48 -11.65
C ASP A 121 -1.43 13.31 -11.16
N ALA A 122 -0.79 12.24 -10.71
CA ALA A 122 -1.45 11.02 -10.26
C ALA A 122 -0.72 10.35 -9.08
N CYS A 123 -1.51 9.67 -8.24
CA CYS A 123 -1.01 8.82 -7.16
C CYS A 123 -1.60 7.42 -7.30
N VAL A 124 -0.73 6.42 -7.40
CA VAL A 124 -1.11 5.00 -7.47
C VAL A 124 -0.64 4.29 -6.22
N ILE A 125 -1.56 3.76 -5.44
CA ILE A 125 -1.27 2.99 -4.23
C ILE A 125 -1.30 1.50 -4.55
N ASN A 126 -0.28 0.78 -4.13
CA ASN A 126 -0.25 -0.67 -4.16
C ASN A 126 -0.64 -1.21 -2.79
N TYR A 127 -1.66 -2.07 -2.76
CA TYR A 127 -2.35 -2.55 -1.57
C TYR A 127 -3.15 -1.47 -0.81
N TYR A 128 -4.30 -1.81 -0.31
CA TYR A 128 -5.22 -0.87 0.34
C TYR A 128 -4.81 -0.36 1.73
N TRP A 129 -3.69 -0.84 2.28
CA TRP A 129 -3.16 -0.36 3.57
C TRP A 129 -2.90 1.15 3.62
N PHE A 130 -2.67 1.76 2.47
CA PHE A 130 -2.35 3.19 2.38
C PHE A 130 -3.48 4.02 1.76
N THR A 131 -4.64 3.43 1.45
CA THR A 131 -5.74 4.16 0.78
C THR A 131 -6.28 5.34 1.59
N LYS A 132 -6.11 5.32 2.93
CA LYS A 132 -6.40 6.48 3.77
C LYS A 132 -5.63 7.73 3.32
N LEU A 133 -4.49 7.58 2.67
CA LEU A 133 -3.72 8.68 2.09
C LEU A 133 -4.57 9.53 1.14
N PHE A 134 -5.45 8.91 0.35
CA PHE A 134 -6.29 9.60 -0.63
C PHE A 134 -7.24 10.65 -0.02
N ASN A 135 -7.60 10.50 1.26
CA ASN A 135 -8.41 11.48 1.97
C ASN A 135 -7.63 12.72 2.42
N HIS A 136 -6.31 12.71 2.28
CA HIS A 136 -5.43 13.72 2.87
C HIS A 136 -4.45 14.35 1.88
N ILE A 137 -4.50 13.99 0.61
CA ILE A 137 -3.64 14.54 -0.43
C ILE A 137 -4.47 15.19 -1.54
N ASP A 138 -3.95 16.29 -2.05
CA ASP A 138 -4.57 17.05 -3.15
C ASP A 138 -3.92 16.71 -4.50
N ILE A 139 -3.93 15.41 -4.83
CA ILE A 139 -3.52 14.91 -6.15
C ILE A 139 -4.79 14.48 -6.88
N GLU A 140 -4.99 14.99 -8.09
CA GLU A 140 -6.26 14.84 -8.82
C GLU A 140 -6.60 13.37 -9.11
N ARG A 141 -5.67 12.63 -9.69
CA ARG A 141 -5.89 11.25 -10.13
C ARG A 141 -5.39 10.27 -9.09
N LYS A 142 -6.29 9.46 -8.55
CA LYS A 142 -6.01 8.51 -7.47
C LYS A 142 -6.42 7.11 -7.89
N ALA A 143 -5.51 6.15 -7.83
CA ALA A 143 -5.78 4.78 -8.21
C ALA A 143 -5.20 3.77 -7.20
N LEU A 144 -5.92 2.67 -7.00
CA LEU A 144 -5.48 1.53 -6.22
C LEU A 144 -5.16 0.35 -7.15
N VAL A 145 -3.99 -0.25 -6.98
CA VAL A 145 -3.70 -1.59 -7.49
C VAL A 145 -3.93 -2.58 -6.35
N ALA A 146 -5.04 -3.30 -6.41
CA ALA A 146 -5.39 -4.31 -5.43
C ALA A 146 -4.74 -5.64 -5.84
N HIS A 147 -3.72 -6.08 -5.08
CA HIS A 147 -2.99 -7.31 -5.40
C HIS A 147 -3.70 -8.58 -4.94
N ASP A 148 -4.56 -8.49 -3.93
CA ASP A 148 -5.33 -9.60 -3.37
C ASP A 148 -6.61 -9.07 -2.72
N SER A 149 -7.67 -9.89 -2.71
CA SER A 149 -8.80 -9.71 -1.79
C SER A 149 -8.47 -10.35 -0.44
N PHE A 150 -8.37 -9.56 0.60
CA PHE A 150 -8.02 -10.07 1.93
C PHE A 150 -9.21 -10.73 2.64
N THR A 151 -10.40 -10.28 2.40
CA THR A 151 -11.63 -10.94 2.89
C THR A 151 -11.77 -12.33 2.28
N TYR A 152 -11.55 -12.46 0.97
CA TYR A 152 -11.66 -13.74 0.26
C TYR A 152 -10.56 -14.73 0.65
N ASN A 153 -9.33 -14.26 0.83
CA ASN A 153 -8.21 -15.08 1.29
C ASN A 153 -8.46 -15.69 2.67
N ASN A 154 -9.23 -15.04 3.53
CA ASN A 154 -9.59 -15.55 4.84
C ASN A 154 -10.53 -16.75 4.77
N VAL A 155 -11.51 -16.70 3.87
CA VAL A 155 -12.43 -17.81 3.63
C VAL A 155 -11.67 -19.02 3.09
N ARG A 156 -10.66 -18.79 2.24
CA ARG A 156 -9.85 -19.83 1.60
C ARG A 156 -8.85 -20.49 2.55
N ASN A 157 -8.25 -19.76 3.47
CA ASN A 157 -7.07 -20.24 4.23
C ASN A 157 -7.36 -20.61 5.69
N SER A 158 -8.58 -20.49 6.21
CA SER A 158 -8.99 -20.84 7.60
C SER A 158 -8.01 -20.48 8.72
N VAL A 159 -6.95 -19.73 8.44
CA VAL A 159 -5.90 -19.33 9.38
C VAL A 159 -6.23 -17.95 9.92
N LYS A 160 -6.28 -17.81 11.24
CA LYS A 160 -6.32 -16.50 11.93
C LYS A 160 -5.05 -15.71 11.62
N SER A 161 -5.04 -14.98 10.51
CA SER A 161 -3.94 -14.10 10.09
C SER A 161 -4.22 -12.67 10.57
N LEU A 162 -3.17 -11.96 10.95
CA LEU A 162 -3.22 -10.51 11.23
C LEU A 162 -3.67 -9.67 10.02
N LEU A 163 -3.76 -10.29 8.85
CA LEU A 163 -4.20 -9.70 7.59
C LEU A 163 -5.68 -9.95 7.31
N ASN A 164 -6.40 -10.60 8.24
CA ASN A 164 -7.82 -10.89 8.07
C ASN A 164 -8.64 -9.62 8.25
N LEU A 165 -9.12 -9.04 7.15
CA LEU A 165 -10.08 -7.94 7.18
C LEU A 165 -11.51 -8.47 7.16
N LYS A 166 -12.40 -7.76 7.88
CA LYS A 166 -13.84 -7.93 7.66
C LYS A 166 -14.23 -7.27 6.33
N PRO A 167 -15.28 -7.75 5.63
CA PRO A 167 -15.73 -7.17 4.37
C PRO A 167 -15.97 -5.66 4.42
N ASN A 168 -16.54 -5.15 5.52
CA ASN A 168 -16.77 -3.71 5.71
C ASN A 168 -15.47 -2.88 5.82
N GLU A 169 -14.39 -3.44 6.36
CA GLU A 169 -13.10 -2.75 6.41
C GLU A 169 -12.42 -2.73 5.03
N GLU A 170 -12.56 -3.79 4.24
CA GLU A 170 -12.09 -3.82 2.86
C GLU A 170 -12.91 -2.86 1.99
N ALA A 171 -14.25 -2.87 2.11
CA ALA A 171 -15.15 -1.92 1.45
C ALA A 171 -14.76 -0.47 1.75
N LYS A 172 -14.51 -0.14 3.03
CA LYS A 172 -14.05 1.19 3.44
C LYS A 172 -12.77 1.63 2.76
N ALA A 173 -11.82 0.71 2.55
CA ALA A 173 -10.58 1.02 1.84
C ALA A 173 -10.82 1.26 0.35
N LEU A 174 -11.68 0.45 -0.28
CA LEU A 174 -12.02 0.55 -1.70
C LEU A 174 -12.79 1.85 -2.01
N GLN A 175 -13.75 2.24 -1.16
CA GLN A 175 -14.57 3.46 -1.31
C GLN A 175 -13.76 4.76 -1.35
N ARG A 176 -12.50 4.73 -0.92
CA ARG A 176 -11.58 5.88 -1.02
C ARG A 176 -10.93 6.02 -2.39
N CYS A 177 -11.12 5.03 -3.25
CA CYS A 177 -10.37 4.89 -4.50
C CYS A 177 -11.28 5.12 -5.70
N PRO A 178 -11.12 6.24 -6.46
CA PRO A 178 -11.89 6.48 -7.68
C PRO A 178 -11.65 5.42 -8.75
N TYR A 179 -10.44 4.86 -8.80
CA TYR A 179 -10.08 3.82 -9.75
C TYR A 179 -9.43 2.65 -9.02
N ILE A 180 -9.89 1.44 -9.31
CA ILE A 180 -9.39 0.20 -8.71
C ILE A 180 -8.98 -0.76 -9.83
N PHE A 181 -7.72 -1.16 -9.82
CA PHE A 181 -7.18 -2.19 -10.70
C PHE A 181 -7.11 -3.51 -9.95
N ALA A 182 -8.00 -4.44 -10.26
CA ALA A 182 -7.97 -5.81 -9.78
C ALA A 182 -7.00 -6.66 -10.61
N MET A 183 -6.38 -7.65 -10.00
CA MET A 183 -5.43 -8.54 -10.67
C MET A 183 -6.13 -9.67 -11.41
N GLN A 184 -7.34 -10.04 -10.98
CA GLN A 184 -8.13 -11.13 -11.51
C GLN A 184 -9.59 -10.72 -11.67
N GLU A 185 -10.30 -11.37 -12.58
CA GLU A 185 -11.71 -11.06 -12.87
C GLU A 185 -12.62 -11.33 -11.66
N GLU A 186 -12.34 -12.38 -10.92
CA GLU A 186 -13.07 -12.74 -9.70
C GLU A 186 -12.94 -11.65 -8.63
N GLU A 187 -11.76 -11.05 -8.50
CA GLU A 187 -11.52 -9.94 -7.60
C GLU A 187 -12.26 -8.69 -8.07
N ARG A 188 -12.26 -8.40 -9.38
CA ARG A 188 -13.02 -7.28 -9.95
C ARG A 188 -14.50 -7.41 -9.61
N ILE A 189 -15.09 -8.57 -9.82
CA ILE A 189 -16.50 -8.85 -9.50
C ILE A 189 -16.75 -8.67 -7.99
N PHE A 190 -15.86 -9.18 -7.16
CA PHE A 190 -15.97 -9.05 -5.71
C PHE A 190 -15.89 -7.60 -5.26
N PHE A 191 -14.92 -6.83 -5.74
CA PHE A 191 -14.75 -5.42 -5.39
C PHE A 191 -15.93 -4.56 -5.85
N THR A 192 -16.50 -4.83 -7.03
CA THR A 192 -17.69 -4.13 -7.53
C THR A 192 -18.90 -4.38 -6.62
N ARG A 193 -19.05 -5.59 -6.07
CA ARG A 193 -20.13 -5.92 -5.12
C ARG A 193 -19.89 -5.34 -3.74
N LEU A 194 -18.65 -5.29 -3.30
CA LEU A 194 -18.27 -4.82 -1.98
C LEU A 194 -18.31 -3.28 -1.88
N SER A 195 -18.00 -2.60 -2.96
CA SER A 195 -17.99 -1.14 -3.07
C SER A 195 -18.66 -0.74 -4.40
N PRO A 196 -20.00 -0.78 -4.48
CA PRO A 196 -20.70 -0.28 -5.66
C PRO A 196 -20.38 1.23 -5.79
N LEU A 197 -19.85 1.61 -6.96
CA LEU A 197 -19.56 2.99 -7.35
C LEU A 197 -20.85 3.70 -7.74
#